data_82e54adf57c1e17a35f9a6773cec3816
#
_entry.id   82e54adf57c1e17a35f9a6773cec3816
#
_cell.length_a   1.000
_cell.length_b   1.000
_cell.length_c   1.000
_cell.angle_alpha   90.00
_cell.angle_beta   90.00
_cell.angle_gamma   90.00
#
_symmetry.space_group_name_H-M   'P 1'
#
loop_
_entity.id
_entity.type
_entity.pdbx_description
1 polymer ?
#
loop_
_entity_poly.entity_id
_entity_poly.type
_entity_poly.pdbx_seq_one_letter_code
_entity_poly.pdbx_strand_id
1 'polypeptide(L)'
;GGMKFFDRAEIKDMLAYLCVINNPADDLRLRRIVNVPSRKIGQATVDKAQTIATEQETTLYQVFRQAADYPELKNIAGKLIAFTELIESIRRQVESCDLIELYDMVCDKSGYTAALREKNDMESRGRLENVEELKSSIQGYLENVEGEPRRRGEEEDEEEGTVTRRRRRR
;
A
#
# COMPACT_ATOMS: atom_id res chain seq x y z
N GLY A 1 19.20 -12.87 0.95
CA GLY A 1 18.16 -13.64 1.52
C GLY A 1 16.85 -12.95 1.60
N GLY A 2 15.92 -13.63 2.24
CA GLY A 2 14.57 -13.14 2.32
C GLY A 2 14.43 -11.81 3.02
N MET A 3 15.22 -11.60 4.06
CA MET A 3 15.15 -10.34 4.78
C MET A 3 15.52 -9.18 3.89
N LYS A 4 16.59 -9.38 3.09
CA LYS A 4 16.99 -8.30 2.20
C LYS A 4 15.92 -8.00 1.16
N PHE A 5 15.22 -9.05 0.71
CA PHE A 5 14.16 -8.83 -0.26
C PHE A 5 13.09 -7.91 0.31
N PHE A 6 12.65 -8.17 1.53
CA PHE A 6 11.60 -7.35 2.13
C PHE A 6 12.09 -5.99 2.61
N ASP A 7 13.40 -5.77 2.60
CA ASP A 7 13.94 -4.45 2.92
C ASP A 7 14.00 -3.54 1.71
N ARG A 8 13.76 -4.05 0.52
CA ARG A 8 13.87 -3.23 -0.69
C ARG A 8 12.74 -2.24 -0.77
N ALA A 9 13.07 -1.06 -1.30
CA ALA A 9 12.11 0.04 -1.32
C ALA A 9 10.84 -0.32 -2.07
N GLU A 10 10.98 -0.98 -3.23
CA GLU A 10 9.80 -1.30 -4.04
C GLU A 10 8.90 -2.31 -3.35
N ILE A 11 9.47 -3.22 -2.56
CA ILE A 11 8.66 -4.18 -1.81
C ILE A 11 7.94 -3.46 -0.68
N LYS A 12 8.64 -2.58 0.03
CA LYS A 12 8.01 -1.80 1.09
C LYS A 12 6.90 -0.92 0.51
N ASP A 13 7.11 -0.38 -0.69
CA ASP A 13 6.08 0.43 -1.32
C ASP A 13 4.82 -0.39 -1.59
N MET A 14 4.98 -1.57 -2.17
CA MET A 14 3.82 -2.38 -2.51
C MET A 14 3.09 -2.86 -1.26
N LEU A 15 3.84 -3.25 -0.23
CA LEU A 15 3.22 -3.66 1.02
C LEU A 15 2.48 -2.48 1.68
N ALA A 16 3.05 -1.27 1.57
CA ALA A 16 2.38 -0.09 2.12
C ALA A 16 1.07 0.19 1.40
N TYR A 17 1.04 0.01 0.07
CA TYR A 17 -0.22 0.14 -0.66
C TYR A 17 -1.26 -0.84 -0.12
N LEU A 18 -0.87 -2.09 0.06
CA LEU A 18 -1.81 -3.09 0.56
C LEU A 18 -2.30 -2.73 1.96
N CYS A 19 -1.40 -2.22 2.80
CA CYS A 19 -1.79 -1.81 4.14
C CYS A 19 -2.80 -0.67 4.11
N VAL A 20 -2.60 0.32 3.23
CA VAL A 20 -3.52 1.45 3.14
C VAL A 20 -4.86 1.01 2.58
N ILE A 21 -4.85 0.11 1.60
CA ILE A 21 -6.10 -0.45 1.08
C ILE A 21 -6.87 -1.12 2.22
N ASN A 22 -6.17 -1.86 3.06
CA ASN A 22 -6.80 -2.53 4.18
C ASN A 22 -7.25 -1.55 5.25
N ASN A 23 -6.45 -0.50 5.52
CA ASN A 23 -6.75 0.44 6.58
C ASN A 23 -6.23 1.83 6.21
N PRO A 24 -7.08 2.67 5.62
CA PRO A 24 -6.63 4.00 5.20
C PRO A 24 -6.21 4.92 6.35
N ALA A 25 -6.55 4.56 7.59
CA ALA A 25 -6.15 5.35 8.75
C ALA A 25 -4.67 5.15 9.10
N ASP A 26 -3.97 4.31 8.39
CA ASP A 26 -2.55 4.05 8.62
C ASP A 26 -1.74 5.22 8.05
N ASP A 27 -1.60 6.27 8.83
CA ASP A 27 -0.95 7.50 8.39
C ASP A 27 0.47 7.25 7.91
N LEU A 28 1.21 6.39 8.61
CA LEU A 28 2.61 6.16 8.27
C LEU A 28 2.76 5.59 6.86
N ARG A 29 1.97 4.57 6.54
CA ARG A 29 2.05 3.97 5.22
C ARG A 29 1.46 4.87 4.15
N LEU A 30 0.44 5.63 4.51
CA LEU A 30 -0.14 6.58 3.57
C LEU A 30 0.89 7.62 3.16
N ARG A 31 1.64 8.16 4.13
CA ARG A 31 2.68 9.12 3.81
C ARG A 31 3.72 8.51 2.88
N ARG A 32 3.99 7.24 3.02
CA ARG A 32 4.99 6.59 2.18
C ARG A 32 4.58 6.54 0.72
N ILE A 33 3.30 6.31 0.45
CA ILE A 33 2.89 6.00 -0.93
C ILE A 33 2.21 7.14 -1.67
N VAL A 34 1.79 8.19 -0.98
CA VAL A 34 0.95 9.20 -1.63
C VAL A 34 1.62 9.83 -2.84
N ASN A 35 2.95 9.90 -2.85
CA ASN A 35 3.69 10.46 -3.98
C ASN A 35 4.60 9.42 -4.63
N VAL A 36 4.22 8.16 -4.58
CA VAL A 36 5.02 7.07 -5.17
C VAL A 36 4.09 6.18 -5.98
N PRO A 37 4.15 6.22 -7.31
CA PRO A 37 5.03 7.06 -8.13
C PRO A 37 4.67 8.54 -8.00
N SER A 38 5.51 9.40 -8.54
CA SER A 38 5.31 10.82 -8.35
C SER A 38 3.94 11.27 -8.85
N ARG A 39 3.25 11.98 -7.98
CA ARG A 39 1.96 12.61 -8.31
C ARG A 39 2.04 14.10 -8.12
N LYS A 40 3.28 14.61 -7.92
CA LYS A 40 3.53 16.03 -7.69
C LYS A 40 2.85 16.50 -6.42
N ILE A 41 2.86 15.63 -5.43
CA ILE A 41 2.40 15.95 -4.09
C ILE A 41 3.63 15.99 -3.22
N GLY A 42 4.11 17.20 -2.92
CA GLY A 42 5.38 17.34 -2.23
C GLY A 42 5.29 17.04 -0.75
N GLN A 43 6.47 16.87 -0.15
CA GLN A 43 6.55 16.57 1.27
C GLN A 43 5.95 17.69 2.11
N ALA A 44 6.15 18.94 1.72
CA ALA A 44 5.61 20.06 2.48
C ALA A 44 4.09 20.01 2.53
N THR A 45 3.46 19.62 1.44
CA THR A 45 2.01 19.47 1.40
C THR A 45 1.56 18.39 2.37
N VAL A 46 2.24 17.26 2.35
CA VAL A 46 1.88 16.14 3.23
C VAL A 46 2.07 16.55 4.68
N ASP A 47 3.13 17.30 4.98
CA ASP A 47 3.35 17.77 6.34
C ASP A 47 2.25 18.74 6.79
N LYS A 48 1.80 19.63 5.92
CA LYS A 48 0.69 20.50 6.25
C LYS A 48 -0.57 19.72 6.55
N ALA A 49 -0.85 18.71 5.72
CA ALA A 49 -2.03 17.89 5.93
C ALA A 49 -1.94 17.11 7.24
N GLN A 50 -0.73 16.64 7.57
CA GLN A 50 -0.55 15.91 8.82
C GLN A 50 -0.80 16.84 10.02
N THR A 51 -0.35 18.08 9.96
CA THR A 51 -0.60 19.02 11.02
C THR A 51 -2.09 19.26 11.19
N ILE A 52 -2.81 19.41 10.08
CA ILE A 52 -4.26 19.58 10.15
C ILE A 52 -4.91 18.35 10.77
N ALA A 53 -4.48 17.16 10.35
CA ALA A 53 -5.06 15.92 10.89
C ALA A 53 -4.87 15.85 12.40
N THR A 54 -3.69 16.19 12.87
CA THR A 54 -3.42 16.18 14.30
C THR A 54 -4.27 17.18 15.04
N GLU A 55 -4.37 18.38 14.51
CA GLU A 55 -5.14 19.44 15.17
C GLU A 55 -6.63 19.14 15.18
N GLN A 56 -7.13 18.52 14.11
CA GLN A 56 -8.55 18.19 13.99
C GLN A 56 -8.86 16.81 14.59
N GLU A 57 -7.85 16.13 15.11
CA GLU A 57 -8.04 14.81 15.72
C GLU A 57 -8.70 13.84 14.73
N THR A 58 -8.17 13.82 13.51
CA THR A 58 -8.67 12.94 12.47
C THR A 58 -7.47 12.29 11.77
N THR A 59 -7.74 11.50 10.73
CA THR A 59 -6.69 10.80 10.02
C THR A 59 -6.18 11.63 8.87
N LEU A 60 -4.96 11.35 8.46
CA LEU A 60 -4.38 12.00 7.30
C LEU A 60 -5.24 11.74 6.05
N TYR A 61 -5.74 10.51 5.92
CA TYR A 61 -6.56 10.15 4.77
C TYR A 61 -7.84 11.01 4.72
N GLN A 62 -8.44 11.24 5.89
CA GLN A 62 -9.65 12.05 5.93
C GLN A 62 -9.37 13.48 5.52
N VAL A 63 -8.21 14.02 5.95
CA VAL A 63 -7.82 15.37 5.54
C VAL A 63 -7.62 15.41 4.02
N PHE A 64 -6.99 14.37 3.44
CA PHE A 64 -6.84 14.31 2.00
C PHE A 64 -8.19 14.34 1.30
N ARG A 65 -9.16 13.58 1.82
CA ARG A 65 -10.48 13.52 1.18
C ARG A 65 -11.21 14.84 1.26
N GLN A 66 -10.95 15.62 2.29
CA GLN A 66 -11.60 16.89 2.50
C GLN A 66 -10.66 18.06 2.21
N ALA A 67 -9.65 17.83 1.38
CA ALA A 67 -8.60 18.82 1.18
C ALA A 67 -9.12 20.16 0.65
N ALA A 68 -10.22 20.13 -0.10
CA ALA A 68 -10.77 21.37 -0.66
C ALA A 68 -11.33 22.27 0.43
N ASP A 69 -11.59 21.74 1.62
CA ASP A 69 -12.15 22.53 2.71
C ASP A 69 -11.08 23.28 3.49
N TYR A 70 -9.81 23.02 3.24
CA TYR A 70 -8.72 23.63 3.98
C TYR A 70 -7.98 24.62 3.10
N PRO A 71 -7.97 25.90 3.49
CA PRO A 71 -7.27 26.90 2.66
C PRO A 71 -5.82 26.57 2.38
N GLU A 72 -5.14 25.96 3.36
CA GLU A 72 -3.73 25.61 3.21
C GLU A 72 -3.50 24.59 2.11
N LEU A 73 -4.51 23.81 1.75
CA LEU A 73 -4.38 22.72 0.78
C LEU A 73 -5.12 23.00 -0.51
N LYS A 74 -5.67 24.20 -0.65
CA LYS A 74 -6.59 24.47 -1.75
C LYS A 74 -5.94 24.25 -3.11
N ASN A 75 -4.69 24.69 -3.27
CA ASN A 75 -4.05 24.60 -4.57
C ASN A 75 -3.70 23.18 -4.98
N ILE A 76 -3.62 22.28 -4.01
CA ILE A 76 -3.22 20.90 -4.27
C ILE A 76 -4.37 19.93 -4.00
N ALA A 77 -5.53 20.47 -3.63
CA ALA A 77 -6.63 19.62 -3.18
C ALA A 77 -7.05 18.59 -4.23
N GLY A 78 -7.08 19.00 -5.50
CA GLY A 78 -7.49 18.09 -6.56
C GLY A 78 -6.64 16.84 -6.61
N LYS A 79 -5.32 17.02 -6.43
CA LYS A 79 -4.42 15.86 -6.48
C LYS A 79 -4.59 14.96 -5.26
N LEU A 80 -4.80 15.57 -4.10
CA LEU A 80 -5.00 14.78 -2.88
C LEU A 80 -6.30 13.99 -2.95
N ILE A 81 -7.37 14.64 -3.41
CA ILE A 81 -8.65 13.97 -3.54
C ILE A 81 -8.57 12.87 -4.58
N ALA A 82 -7.89 13.14 -5.71
CA ALA A 82 -7.76 12.12 -6.76
C ALA A 82 -7.04 10.89 -6.22
N PHE A 83 -6.03 11.09 -5.37
CA PHE A 83 -5.34 9.95 -4.80
C PHE A 83 -6.28 9.11 -3.92
N THR A 84 -7.08 9.77 -3.10
CA THR A 84 -8.02 9.02 -2.27
C THR A 84 -9.08 8.32 -3.11
N GLU A 85 -9.50 8.93 -4.22
CA GLU A 85 -10.45 8.25 -5.10
C GLU A 85 -9.84 7.02 -5.71
N LEU A 86 -8.55 7.08 -6.03
CA LEU A 86 -7.84 5.90 -6.51
C LEU A 86 -7.89 4.79 -5.45
N ILE A 87 -7.56 5.12 -4.22
CA ILE A 87 -7.57 4.14 -3.15
C ILE A 87 -8.98 3.57 -2.95
N GLU A 88 -10.00 4.44 -2.97
CA GLU A 88 -11.37 3.96 -2.77
C GLU A 88 -11.81 3.07 -3.92
N SER A 89 -11.37 3.35 -5.14
CA SER A 89 -11.76 2.51 -6.27
C SER A 89 -11.23 1.09 -6.10
N ILE A 90 -10.05 0.95 -5.49
CA ILE A 90 -9.50 -0.38 -5.23
C ILE A 90 -10.22 -1.03 -4.06
N ARG A 91 -10.47 -0.24 -3.01
CA ARG A 91 -11.15 -0.78 -1.82
C ARG A 91 -12.52 -1.34 -2.16
N ARG A 92 -13.20 -0.72 -3.11
CA ARG A 92 -14.53 -1.21 -3.52
C ARG A 92 -14.47 -2.60 -4.15
N GLN A 93 -13.31 -3.01 -4.63
CA GLN A 93 -13.17 -4.30 -5.29
C GLN A 93 -12.67 -5.41 -4.37
N VAL A 94 -12.32 -5.07 -3.13
CA VAL A 94 -11.65 -6.03 -2.25
C VAL A 94 -12.45 -7.31 -2.06
N GLU A 95 -13.77 -7.16 -1.90
CA GLU A 95 -14.59 -8.34 -1.62
C GLU A 95 -14.89 -9.17 -2.84
N SER A 96 -14.68 -8.62 -4.02
CA SER A 96 -15.02 -9.32 -5.25
C SER A 96 -13.82 -9.88 -5.98
N CYS A 97 -12.62 -9.78 -5.40
CA CYS A 97 -11.43 -10.32 -6.06
C CYS A 97 -10.54 -11.00 -5.03
N ASP A 98 -9.69 -11.92 -5.51
CA ASP A 98 -8.74 -12.55 -4.60
C ASP A 98 -7.51 -11.66 -4.43
N LEU A 99 -6.59 -12.10 -3.57
CA LEU A 99 -5.44 -11.27 -3.23
C LEU A 99 -4.53 -11.04 -4.42
N ILE A 100 -4.39 -12.02 -5.31
CA ILE A 100 -3.56 -11.85 -6.49
C ILE A 100 -4.18 -10.81 -7.44
N GLU A 101 -5.48 -10.90 -7.62
CA GLU A 101 -6.17 -9.90 -8.44
C GLU A 101 -6.07 -8.52 -7.82
N LEU A 102 -6.16 -8.45 -6.50
CA LEU A 102 -6.00 -7.19 -5.80
C LEU A 102 -4.61 -6.62 -6.01
N TYR A 103 -3.61 -7.47 -5.88
CA TYR A 103 -2.23 -7.04 -6.07
C TYR A 103 -2.02 -6.47 -7.47
N ASP A 104 -2.51 -7.18 -8.49
CA ASP A 104 -2.41 -6.70 -9.85
C ASP A 104 -3.10 -5.36 -10.02
N MET A 105 -4.27 -5.22 -9.40
CA MET A 105 -5.02 -3.98 -9.50
C MET A 105 -4.26 -2.83 -8.87
N VAL A 106 -3.63 -3.06 -7.73
CA VAL A 106 -2.83 -2.04 -7.07
C VAL A 106 -1.66 -1.62 -7.95
N CYS A 107 -0.93 -2.61 -8.48
CA CYS A 107 0.21 -2.32 -9.34
C CYS A 107 -0.20 -1.46 -10.53
N ASP A 108 -1.35 -1.78 -11.09
CA ASP A 108 -1.80 -1.15 -12.32
C ASP A 108 -2.41 0.23 -12.05
N LYS A 109 -3.38 0.29 -11.13
CA LYS A 109 -4.09 1.55 -10.90
C LYS A 109 -3.22 2.60 -10.23
N SER A 110 -2.27 2.18 -9.41
CA SER A 110 -1.37 3.12 -8.77
C SER A 110 -0.42 3.79 -9.76
N GLY A 111 -0.21 3.16 -10.90
CA GLY A 111 0.77 3.63 -11.86
C GLY A 111 2.18 3.19 -11.52
N TYR A 112 2.33 2.36 -10.49
CA TYR A 112 3.66 2.00 -10.00
C TYR A 112 4.48 1.25 -11.05
N THR A 113 3.89 0.19 -11.61
CA THR A 113 4.64 -0.59 -12.61
C THR A 113 4.79 0.17 -13.91
N ALA A 114 3.79 0.98 -14.28
CA ALA A 114 3.90 1.78 -15.49
C ALA A 114 5.06 2.77 -15.40
N ALA A 115 5.24 3.38 -14.24
CA ALA A 115 6.34 4.32 -14.05
C ALA A 115 7.69 3.63 -14.18
N LEU A 116 7.81 2.41 -13.64
CA LEU A 116 9.06 1.66 -13.76
C LEU A 116 9.33 1.27 -15.21
N ARG A 117 8.29 0.85 -15.94
CA ARG A 117 8.46 0.49 -17.34
C ARG A 117 8.84 1.69 -18.19
N GLU A 118 8.27 2.84 -17.88
CA GLU A 118 8.57 4.03 -18.66
C GLU A 118 10.02 4.45 -18.47
N LYS A 119 10.50 4.41 -17.23
CA LYS A 119 11.87 4.80 -16.95
C LYS A 119 12.87 3.84 -17.58
N ASN A 120 12.62 2.57 -17.47
CA ASN A 120 13.26 1.48 -18.19
C ASN A 120 14.79 1.48 -18.14
N ASP A 121 15.38 1.96 -17.05
CA ASP A 121 16.81 1.79 -16.84
C ASP A 121 17.05 0.49 -16.09
N MET A 122 18.33 0.16 -15.86
CA MET A 122 18.67 -1.11 -15.24
C MET A 122 18.05 -1.23 -13.86
N GLU A 123 18.11 -0.15 -13.09
CA GLU A 123 17.55 -0.19 -11.74
C GLU A 123 16.05 -0.39 -11.77
N SER A 124 15.35 0.33 -12.65
CA SER A 124 13.89 0.20 -12.74
C SER A 124 13.46 -1.18 -13.18
N ARG A 125 14.20 -1.78 -14.10
CA ARG A 125 13.89 -3.14 -14.53
C ARG A 125 14.08 -4.13 -13.40
N GLY A 126 15.12 -3.94 -12.58
CA GLY A 126 15.33 -4.79 -11.42
C GLY A 126 14.22 -4.64 -10.40
N ARG A 127 13.77 -3.41 -10.18
CA ARG A 127 12.67 -3.17 -9.26
C ARG A 127 11.39 -3.82 -9.76
N LEU A 128 11.14 -3.73 -11.06
CA LEU A 128 9.95 -4.35 -11.63
C LEU A 128 9.98 -5.85 -11.43
N GLU A 129 11.15 -6.47 -11.61
CA GLU A 129 11.28 -7.90 -11.37
C GLU A 129 10.94 -8.25 -9.92
N ASN A 130 11.38 -7.42 -8.98
CA ASN A 130 11.08 -7.67 -7.58
C ASN A 130 9.59 -7.55 -7.29
N VAL A 131 8.92 -6.59 -7.92
CA VAL A 131 7.47 -6.44 -7.76
C VAL A 131 6.76 -7.69 -8.27
N GLU A 132 7.22 -8.23 -9.40
CA GLU A 132 6.64 -9.46 -9.93
C GLU A 132 6.96 -10.65 -9.04
N GLU A 133 8.14 -10.66 -8.44
CA GLU A 133 8.50 -11.76 -7.55
C GLU A 133 7.65 -11.75 -6.29
N LEU A 134 7.30 -10.56 -5.79
CA LEU A 134 6.41 -10.49 -4.64
C LEU A 134 5.05 -11.12 -4.96
N LYS A 135 4.54 -10.89 -6.16
CA LYS A 135 3.30 -11.51 -6.58
C LYS A 135 3.41 -13.05 -6.53
N SER A 136 4.51 -13.55 -7.05
CA SER A 136 4.73 -15.01 -7.05
C SER A 136 4.79 -15.55 -5.63
N SER A 137 5.43 -14.80 -4.74
CA SER A 137 5.52 -15.22 -3.34
C SER A 137 4.14 -15.28 -2.69
N ILE A 138 3.30 -14.29 -2.96
CA ILE A 138 1.94 -14.29 -2.43
C ILE A 138 1.16 -15.49 -2.97
N GLN A 139 1.28 -15.74 -4.27
CA GLN A 139 0.57 -16.83 -4.89
C GLN A 139 0.99 -18.16 -4.30
N GLY A 140 2.30 -18.36 -4.11
CA GLY A 140 2.79 -19.58 -3.51
C GLY A 140 2.29 -19.78 -2.10
N TYR A 141 2.26 -18.69 -1.32
CA TYR A 141 1.75 -18.76 0.03
C TYR A 141 0.28 -19.19 0.04
N LEU A 142 -0.52 -18.60 -0.83
CA LEU A 142 -1.94 -18.93 -0.87
C LEU A 142 -2.16 -20.39 -1.24
N GLU A 143 -1.39 -20.89 -2.19
CA GLU A 143 -1.52 -22.29 -2.59
C GLU A 143 -1.17 -23.22 -1.44
N ASN A 144 -0.13 -22.88 -0.69
CA ASN A 144 0.24 -23.71 0.45
C ASN A 144 -0.84 -23.69 1.52
N VAL A 145 -1.38 -22.51 1.79
CA VAL A 145 -2.42 -22.41 2.82
C VAL A 145 -3.64 -23.22 2.44
N GLU A 146 -4.05 -23.15 1.19
CA GLU A 146 -5.22 -23.88 0.75
C GLU A 146 -4.96 -25.38 0.73
N GLY A 147 -3.69 -25.77 0.53
CA GLY A 147 -3.36 -27.17 0.51
C GLY A 147 -3.29 -27.82 1.88
N GLU A 148 -3.32 -27.01 2.95
CA GLU A 148 -3.18 -27.57 4.31
C GLU A 148 -4.24 -27.02 5.23
N PRO A 149 -5.50 -27.19 4.91
CA PRO A 149 -6.55 -26.55 5.69
C PRO A 149 -6.68 -27.12 7.11
N ARG A 150 -6.31 -28.38 7.30
CA ARG A 150 -6.52 -29.02 8.60
C ARG A 150 -5.61 -28.49 9.68
N ARG A 151 -4.40 -28.09 9.32
CA ARG A 151 -3.43 -27.71 10.33
C ARG A 151 -3.48 -26.26 10.70
N ARG A 152 -4.41 -25.55 10.15
CA ARG A 152 -4.45 -24.11 10.37
C ARG A 152 -4.64 -23.76 11.83
N GLY A 153 -5.60 -24.37 12.46
CA GLY A 153 -5.86 -24.05 13.84
C GLY A 153 -4.70 -24.33 14.74
N GLU A 154 -4.04 -25.43 14.48
CA GLU A 154 -2.89 -25.78 15.30
C GLU A 154 -1.78 -24.79 15.16
N GLU A 155 -1.56 -24.36 13.94
CA GLU A 155 -0.51 -23.38 13.71
C GLU A 155 -0.80 -22.09 14.40
N GLU A 156 -2.04 -21.69 14.39
CA GLU A 156 -2.37 -20.44 15.04
C GLU A 156 -2.09 -20.47 16.53
N ASP A 157 -2.37 -21.60 17.12
CA ASP A 157 -2.11 -21.72 18.55
C ASP A 157 -0.64 -21.54 18.85
N GLU A 158 0.19 -22.12 18.03
CA GLU A 158 1.61 -22.00 18.24
C GLU A 158 2.09 -20.60 18.05
N GLU A 159 1.54 -19.94 17.06
CA GLU A 159 2.03 -18.63 16.75
C GLU A 159 1.66 -17.61 17.79
N GLU A 160 0.58 -17.84 18.49
CA GLU A 160 0.27 -16.89 19.54
C GLU A 160 1.40 -16.73 20.49
N GLY A 161 2.12 -17.79 20.69
CA GLY A 161 3.26 -17.72 21.58
C GLY A 161 4.41 -16.99 20.98
N THR A 162 4.36 -16.74 19.71
CA THR A 162 5.49 -16.17 19.03
C THR A 162 5.22 -14.91 18.30
N VAL A 163 4.14 -14.85 17.64
CA VAL A 163 4.02 -13.87 16.62
C VAL A 163 3.12 -12.78 16.76
N THR A 164 2.38 -13.04 16.79
CA THR A 164 1.68 -12.25 16.33
C THR A 164 2.02 -11.32 15.51
N ARG A 165 2.35 -11.70 15.27
CA ARG A 165 2.68 -11.11 14.43
C ARG A 165 2.58 -10.95 13.21
N ARG A 166 2.25 -11.64 13.20
CA ARG A 166 2.21 -11.41 11.95
C ARG A 166 1.42 -11.00 11.22
N ARG A 167 0.67 -11.24 11.59
CA ARG A 167 0.07 -10.80 10.94
C ARG A 167 -0.04 -10.00 10.63
N ARG A 168 0.09 -9.96 11.08
CA ARG A 168 0.25 -9.09 10.80
C ARG A 168 0.76 -8.59 10.07
N ARG A 169 0.92 -8.99 10.15
CA ARG A 169 1.49 -8.44 9.42
C ARG A 169 1.31 -8.08 8.42
N ARG A 170 0.87 -8.27 8.44
CA ARG A 170 0.69 -7.79 7.52
C ARG A 170 0.57 -7.16 7.27
#